data_7c32543ce514b0b4a69c013837eddd4c
#
_entry.id   7c32543ce514b0b4a69c013837eddd4c
#
_cell.length_a   1.000
_cell.length_b   1.000
_cell.length_c   1.000
_cell.angle_alpha   90.00
_cell.angle_beta   90.00
_cell.angle_gamma   90.00
#
_symmetry.space_group_name_H-M   'P 1'
#
loop_
_entity.id
_entity.type
_entity.pdbx_description
1 polymer ?
#
loop_
_entity_poly.entity_id
_entity_poly.type
_entity_poly.pdbx_seq_one_letter_code
_entity_poly.pdbx_strand_id
1 'polypeptide(L)'
;GLGDVYKRQALMRSCNADFAVALGGGSPMDCCKAAAATVNGNGKIAEYHTGGRRIDAVEAIPMLAFPTTSGTASEVTNISVLTDTAKGLKAPMNDPAMYPKIAIIDPELTLSVPPAVTASTGLDVLSHAIESYWSTLNQPLCSACSVYAAKLVFKYLEKAFNEPSNKEAREKMAQASITAGVAFSHPRTTGSHACSFPLTNIYGMPHGEACAFTLDYFIKFNAQNADANGRIAALAHECGFENPEEMANEISAMKKRMGMRSRLSEIGCTSDEQITELTEKSMSMLMERNPIPLSKQNILEMFCALR
;
A
#
# COMPACT_ATOMS: atom_id res chain seq x y z
N GLY A 1 -4.82 -14.78 5.20
CA GLY A 1 -5.32 -15.47 4.01
C GLY A 1 -6.80 -15.87 4.12
N LEU A 2 -7.36 -16.47 3.04
CA LEU A 2 -8.78 -16.84 3.03
C LEU A 2 -9.17 -17.80 4.16
N GLY A 3 -8.27 -18.70 4.57
CA GLY A 3 -8.49 -19.60 5.71
C GLY A 3 -8.73 -18.89 7.03
N ASP A 4 -8.08 -17.75 7.25
CA ASP A 4 -8.26 -16.96 8.46
C ASP A 4 -9.61 -16.22 8.44
N VAL A 5 -10.06 -15.78 7.27
CA VAL A 5 -11.40 -15.18 7.11
C VAL A 5 -12.48 -16.18 7.50
N TYR A 6 -12.39 -17.44 7.03
CA TYR A 6 -13.36 -18.48 7.41
C TYR A 6 -13.42 -18.71 8.94
N LYS A 7 -12.25 -18.76 9.60
CA LYS A 7 -12.18 -18.93 11.06
C LYS A 7 -12.86 -17.77 11.78
N ARG A 8 -12.63 -16.54 11.33
CA ARG A 8 -13.24 -15.34 11.91
C ARG A 8 -14.75 -15.29 11.69
N GLN A 9 -15.23 -15.62 10.48
CA GLN A 9 -16.66 -15.75 10.21
C GLN A 9 -17.33 -16.80 11.13
N ALA A 10 -16.71 -17.98 11.29
CA ALA A 10 -17.23 -19.01 12.17
C ALA A 10 -17.35 -18.52 13.62
N LEU A 11 -16.32 -17.82 14.11
CA LEU A 11 -16.32 -17.23 15.45
C LEU A 11 -17.41 -16.16 15.59
N MET A 12 -17.51 -15.22 14.66
CA MET A 12 -18.53 -14.16 14.67
C MET A 12 -19.95 -14.74 14.70
N ARG A 13 -20.22 -15.79 13.91
CA ARG A 13 -21.50 -16.48 13.89
C ARG A 13 -21.76 -17.21 15.21
N SER A 14 -20.77 -17.88 15.81
CA SER A 14 -20.93 -18.65 17.04
C SER A 14 -21.27 -17.79 18.26
N CYS A 15 -20.84 -16.54 18.27
CA CYS A 15 -21.13 -15.58 19.33
C CYS A 15 -22.22 -14.56 18.98
N ASN A 16 -22.88 -14.69 17.82
CA ASN A 16 -23.85 -13.72 17.33
C ASN A 16 -23.35 -12.28 17.37
N ALA A 17 -22.16 -12.05 16.82
CA ALA A 17 -21.49 -10.75 16.89
C ALA A 17 -22.30 -9.65 16.18
N ASP A 18 -22.58 -8.54 16.88
CA ASP A 18 -23.25 -7.38 16.35
C ASP A 18 -22.28 -6.41 15.66
N PHE A 19 -21.01 -6.48 16.01
CA PHE A 19 -19.92 -5.70 15.42
C PHE A 19 -18.59 -6.45 15.53
N ALA A 20 -17.59 -5.99 14.79
CA ALA A 20 -16.24 -6.50 14.85
C ALA A 20 -15.24 -5.40 15.22
N VAL A 21 -14.20 -5.74 15.97
CA VAL A 21 -13.08 -4.86 16.29
C VAL A 21 -11.81 -5.43 15.66
N ALA A 22 -11.14 -4.64 14.83
CA ALA A 22 -9.84 -4.97 14.28
C ALA A 22 -8.75 -4.15 14.96
N LEU A 23 -7.90 -4.79 15.73
CA LEU A 23 -6.70 -4.22 16.33
C LEU A 23 -5.47 -4.83 15.65
N GLY A 24 -4.66 -4.03 14.99
CA GLY A 24 -3.45 -4.50 14.33
C GLY A 24 -3.05 -3.69 13.10
N GLY A 25 -2.09 -4.20 12.33
CA GLY A 25 -1.71 -3.63 11.04
C GLY A 25 -2.66 -4.05 9.90
N GLY A 26 -2.23 -3.87 8.65
CA GLY A 26 -3.07 -4.14 7.46
C GLY A 26 -3.63 -5.56 7.41
N SER A 27 -2.83 -6.59 7.66
CA SER A 27 -3.26 -7.99 7.53
C SER A 27 -4.40 -8.38 8.47
N PRO A 28 -4.36 -8.09 9.80
CA PRO A 28 -5.50 -8.29 10.68
C PRO A 28 -6.73 -7.49 10.28
N MET A 29 -6.55 -6.22 9.87
CA MET A 29 -7.67 -5.37 9.45
C MET A 29 -8.32 -5.89 8.17
N ASP A 30 -7.54 -6.26 7.16
CA ASP A 30 -8.05 -6.81 5.91
C ASP A 30 -8.82 -8.13 6.13
N CYS A 31 -8.29 -9.00 6.98
CA CYS A 31 -8.98 -10.22 7.38
C CYS A 31 -10.31 -9.92 8.08
N CYS A 32 -10.32 -8.96 9.00
CA CYS A 32 -11.52 -8.56 9.73
C CYS A 32 -12.55 -7.90 8.80
N LYS A 33 -12.14 -7.02 7.88
CA LYS A 33 -13.01 -6.41 6.87
C LYS A 33 -13.76 -7.46 6.06
N ALA A 34 -12.99 -8.40 5.47
CA ALA A 34 -13.58 -9.46 4.66
C ALA A 34 -14.53 -10.35 5.48
N ALA A 35 -14.14 -10.70 6.70
CA ALA A 35 -14.96 -11.53 7.58
C ALA A 35 -16.24 -10.81 8.00
N ALA A 36 -16.15 -9.56 8.48
CA ALA A 36 -17.29 -8.77 8.92
C ALA A 36 -18.26 -8.44 7.78
N ALA A 37 -17.72 -8.12 6.59
CA ALA A 37 -18.53 -7.76 5.44
C ALA A 37 -19.31 -8.95 4.85
N THR A 38 -18.88 -10.18 5.11
CA THR A 38 -19.49 -11.39 4.52
C THR A 38 -19.99 -12.40 5.55
N VAL A 39 -20.08 -12.00 6.84
CA VAL A 39 -20.40 -12.92 7.93
C VAL A 39 -21.78 -13.53 7.83
N ASN A 40 -22.79 -12.77 7.40
CA ASN A 40 -24.18 -13.23 7.25
C ASN A 40 -24.47 -13.76 5.85
N GLY A 41 -23.48 -13.69 4.94
CA GLY A 41 -23.62 -14.22 3.58
C GLY A 41 -23.52 -15.75 3.55
N ASN A 42 -24.10 -16.33 2.50
CA ASN A 42 -24.08 -17.77 2.25
C ASN A 42 -22.97 -18.19 1.26
N GLY A 43 -22.18 -17.25 0.75
CA GLY A 43 -21.09 -17.51 -0.19
C GLY A 43 -19.78 -17.83 0.51
N LYS A 44 -18.91 -18.54 -0.21
CA LYS A 44 -17.53 -18.75 0.21
C LYS A 44 -16.72 -17.48 -0.06
N ILE A 45 -15.80 -17.11 0.85
CA ILE A 45 -14.97 -15.91 0.66
C ILE A 45 -14.20 -15.89 -0.67
N ALA A 46 -13.84 -17.03 -1.22
CA ALA A 46 -13.21 -17.14 -2.52
C ALA A 46 -14.11 -16.65 -3.68
N GLU A 47 -15.43 -16.73 -3.53
CA GLU A 47 -16.39 -16.23 -4.53
C GLU A 47 -16.41 -14.70 -4.55
N TYR A 48 -16.24 -14.07 -3.41
CA TYR A 48 -16.14 -12.61 -3.27
C TYR A 48 -14.74 -12.10 -3.66
N HIS A 49 -13.68 -12.85 -3.33
CA HIS A 49 -12.30 -12.43 -3.53
C HIS A 49 -11.90 -12.37 -5.01
N THR A 50 -12.09 -13.45 -5.75
CA THR A 50 -11.72 -13.55 -7.17
C THR A 50 -12.86 -14.06 -8.06
N GLY A 51 -14.01 -14.42 -7.47
CA GLY A 51 -15.16 -14.97 -8.18
C GLY A 51 -16.15 -13.92 -8.70
N GLY A 52 -15.90 -12.63 -8.44
CA GLY A 52 -16.75 -11.54 -8.94
C GLY A 52 -18.09 -11.38 -8.21
N ARG A 53 -18.36 -12.15 -7.14
CA ARG A 53 -19.55 -11.99 -6.30
C ARG A 53 -19.47 -10.66 -5.53
N ARG A 54 -20.53 -9.87 -5.59
CA ARG A 54 -20.67 -8.65 -4.79
C ARG A 54 -21.18 -8.96 -3.40
N ILE A 55 -20.82 -8.14 -2.43
CA ILE A 55 -21.30 -8.22 -1.05
C ILE A 55 -22.64 -7.50 -0.99
N ASP A 56 -23.67 -8.15 -0.45
CA ASP A 56 -24.90 -7.47 -0.09
C ASP A 56 -24.68 -6.76 1.26
N ALA A 57 -25.07 -5.50 1.35
CA ALA A 57 -24.88 -4.70 2.58
C ALA A 57 -25.57 -5.32 3.82
N VAL A 58 -26.62 -6.12 3.64
CA VAL A 58 -27.29 -6.85 4.72
C VAL A 58 -26.48 -8.05 5.24
N GLU A 59 -25.47 -8.49 4.50
CA GLU A 59 -24.56 -9.56 4.93
C GLU A 59 -23.50 -9.04 5.92
N ALA A 60 -23.26 -7.74 5.97
CA ALA A 60 -22.22 -7.12 6.74
C ALA A 60 -22.64 -6.76 8.15
N ILE A 61 -21.69 -6.91 9.10
CA ILE A 61 -21.75 -6.26 10.42
C ILE A 61 -20.77 -5.10 10.47
N PRO A 62 -21.03 -4.05 11.28
CA PRO A 62 -20.13 -2.91 11.38
C PRO A 62 -18.77 -3.31 11.95
N MET A 63 -17.70 -2.64 11.50
CA MET A 63 -16.35 -2.86 11.96
C MET A 63 -15.75 -1.54 12.52
N LEU A 64 -15.04 -1.66 13.64
CA LEU A 64 -14.21 -0.62 14.22
C LEU A 64 -12.73 -1.00 13.97
N ALA A 65 -11.93 -0.03 13.54
CA ALA A 65 -10.53 -0.25 13.22
C ALA A 65 -9.60 0.51 14.17
N PHE A 66 -8.61 -0.18 14.73
CA PHE A 66 -7.55 0.38 15.57
C PHE A 66 -6.21 -0.01 14.95
N PRO A 67 -5.62 0.84 14.07
CA PRO A 67 -4.34 0.52 13.46
C PRO A 67 -3.20 0.58 14.49
N THR A 68 -2.30 -0.42 14.41
CA THR A 68 -1.06 -0.44 15.21
C THR A 68 0.18 -0.15 14.36
N THR A 69 0.00 0.16 13.08
CA THR A 69 1.05 0.57 12.14
C THR A 69 0.57 1.77 11.33
N SER A 70 1.49 2.65 10.94
CA SER A 70 1.23 3.76 10.02
C SER A 70 1.72 3.35 8.63
N GLY A 71 0.81 2.90 7.75
CA GLY A 71 1.22 2.34 6.45
C GLY A 71 0.08 2.12 5.48
N THR A 72 -0.61 1.01 5.62
CA THR A 72 -1.60 0.52 4.65
C THR A 72 -2.87 1.36 4.53
N ALA A 73 -3.15 2.20 5.54
CA ALA A 73 -4.40 2.95 5.66
C ALA A 73 -5.66 2.07 5.52
N SER A 74 -5.57 0.78 5.90
CA SER A 74 -6.70 -0.14 5.80
C SER A 74 -7.90 0.32 6.62
N GLU A 75 -7.67 1.08 7.68
CA GLU A 75 -8.69 1.67 8.58
C GLU A 75 -9.61 2.69 7.90
N VAL A 76 -9.20 3.28 6.78
CA VAL A 76 -9.96 4.29 6.03
C VAL A 76 -10.27 3.90 4.59
N THR A 77 -10.08 2.64 4.23
CA THR A 77 -10.31 2.14 2.87
C THR A 77 -11.30 0.99 2.83
N ASN A 78 -11.90 0.76 1.66
CA ASN A 78 -12.79 -0.37 1.36
C ASN A 78 -12.06 -1.55 0.70
N ILE A 79 -10.74 -1.63 0.87
CA ILE A 79 -9.90 -2.64 0.25
C ILE A 79 -9.47 -3.67 1.30
N SER A 80 -9.51 -4.93 0.93
CA SER A 80 -8.95 -6.05 1.69
C SER A 80 -8.05 -6.87 0.77
N VAL A 81 -6.76 -6.96 1.09
CA VAL A 81 -5.79 -7.73 0.31
C VAL A 81 -5.60 -9.09 0.97
N LEU A 82 -6.05 -10.14 0.31
CA LEU A 82 -6.04 -11.50 0.83
C LEU A 82 -5.21 -12.43 -0.04
N THR A 83 -4.68 -13.48 0.57
CA THR A 83 -3.98 -14.54 -0.14
C THR A 83 -4.87 -15.78 -0.24
N ASP A 84 -5.15 -16.22 -1.45
CA ASP A 84 -5.67 -17.53 -1.74
C ASP A 84 -4.50 -18.51 -1.89
N THR A 85 -4.22 -19.26 -0.83
CA THR A 85 -3.08 -20.19 -0.81
C THR A 85 -3.29 -21.38 -1.75
N ALA A 86 -4.54 -21.73 -2.07
CA ALA A 86 -4.84 -22.81 -3.00
C ALA A 86 -4.49 -22.43 -4.45
N LYS A 87 -4.59 -21.14 -4.78
CA LYS A 87 -4.24 -20.60 -6.10
C LYS A 87 -2.87 -19.95 -6.15
N GLY A 88 -2.16 -19.81 -5.01
CA GLY A 88 -0.93 -19.03 -4.92
C GLY A 88 -1.13 -17.55 -5.27
N LEU A 89 -2.32 -17.01 -5.09
CA LEU A 89 -2.70 -15.68 -5.54
C LEU A 89 -2.96 -14.73 -4.37
N LYS A 90 -2.25 -13.62 -4.33
CA LYS A 90 -2.55 -12.47 -3.45
C LYS A 90 -3.19 -11.37 -4.29
N ALA A 91 -4.41 -11.01 -3.96
CA ALA A 91 -5.17 -10.03 -4.73
C ALA A 91 -6.04 -9.15 -3.81
N PRO A 92 -6.30 -7.89 -4.20
CA PRO A 92 -7.27 -7.05 -3.52
C PRO A 92 -8.70 -7.46 -3.88
N MET A 93 -9.58 -7.41 -2.90
CA MET A 93 -11.00 -7.26 -3.10
C MET A 93 -11.45 -5.89 -2.57
N ASN A 94 -12.44 -5.28 -3.20
CA ASN A 94 -12.97 -4.01 -2.77
C ASN A 94 -14.49 -3.99 -2.87
N ASP A 95 -15.13 -3.53 -1.81
CA ASP A 95 -16.58 -3.36 -1.76
C ASP A 95 -16.92 -2.27 -0.73
N PRO A 96 -17.92 -1.40 -0.97
CA PRO A 96 -18.34 -0.39 0.00
C PRO A 96 -18.69 -0.95 1.39
N ALA A 97 -19.18 -2.17 1.48
CA ALA A 97 -19.49 -2.84 2.75
C ALA A 97 -18.25 -3.09 3.63
N MET A 98 -17.05 -3.01 3.07
CA MET A 98 -15.79 -3.20 3.79
C MET A 98 -15.21 -1.91 4.41
N TYR A 99 -15.83 -0.74 4.21
CA TYR A 99 -15.40 0.44 4.95
C TYR A 99 -15.62 0.25 6.46
N PRO A 100 -14.59 0.41 7.30
CA PRO A 100 -14.80 0.52 8.74
C PRO A 100 -15.78 1.64 9.05
N LYS A 101 -16.69 1.42 10.00
CA LYS A 101 -17.63 2.45 10.45
C LYS A 101 -16.94 3.52 11.28
N ILE A 102 -15.92 3.13 12.03
CA ILE A 102 -15.12 4.02 12.87
C ILE A 102 -13.67 3.57 12.76
N ALA A 103 -12.78 4.52 12.53
CA ALA A 103 -11.34 4.35 12.66
C ALA A 103 -10.86 5.16 13.88
N ILE A 104 -10.23 4.49 14.84
CA ILE A 104 -9.69 5.13 16.05
C ILE A 104 -8.18 5.07 15.94
N ILE A 105 -7.59 6.25 15.76
CA ILE A 105 -6.16 6.40 15.50
C ILE A 105 -5.49 6.86 16.77
N ASP A 106 -4.89 5.93 17.47
CA ASP A 106 -4.07 6.20 18.64
C ASP A 106 -2.59 5.97 18.29
N PRO A 107 -1.79 7.03 18.15
CA PRO A 107 -0.37 6.90 17.82
C PRO A 107 0.42 6.10 18.86
N GLU A 108 -0.04 6.02 20.10
CA GLU A 108 0.63 5.26 21.15
C GLU A 108 0.63 3.75 20.86
N LEU A 109 -0.35 3.24 20.10
CA LEU A 109 -0.38 1.85 19.65
C LEU A 109 0.75 1.52 18.67
N THR A 110 1.43 2.53 18.12
CA THR A 110 2.56 2.35 17.20
C THR A 110 3.94 2.41 17.88
N LEU A 111 4.02 2.74 19.17
CA LEU A 111 5.29 2.93 19.89
C LEU A 111 6.14 1.66 19.96
N SER A 112 5.51 0.48 19.94
CA SER A 112 6.20 -0.82 19.96
C SER A 112 6.58 -1.34 18.57
N VAL A 113 6.27 -0.61 17.50
CA VAL A 113 6.57 -1.04 16.13
C VAL A 113 8.08 -1.04 15.89
N PRO A 114 8.68 -2.18 15.47
CA PRO A 114 10.11 -2.25 15.20
C PRO A 114 10.55 -1.29 14.09
N PRO A 115 11.81 -0.79 14.12
CA PRO A 115 12.32 0.13 13.10
C PRO A 115 12.15 -0.36 11.66
N ALA A 116 12.45 -1.64 11.38
CA ALA A 116 12.29 -2.20 10.03
C ALA A 116 10.84 -2.18 9.54
N VAL A 117 9.86 -2.41 10.44
CA VAL A 117 8.43 -2.30 10.10
C VAL A 117 8.05 -0.84 9.93
N THR A 118 8.56 0.08 10.78
CA THR A 118 8.36 1.53 10.64
C THR A 118 8.84 2.03 9.27
N ALA A 119 10.05 1.62 8.84
CA ALA A 119 10.60 1.97 7.54
C ALA A 119 9.73 1.46 6.39
N SER A 120 9.42 0.16 6.39
CA SER A 120 8.60 -0.45 5.35
C SER A 120 7.22 0.19 5.27
N THR A 121 6.51 0.33 6.39
CA THR A 121 5.15 0.89 6.37
C THR A 121 5.13 2.39 6.04
N GLY A 122 6.13 3.15 6.51
CA GLY A 122 6.24 4.58 6.17
C GLY A 122 6.58 4.82 4.70
N LEU A 123 7.38 3.96 4.08
CA LEU A 123 7.63 3.99 2.65
C LEU A 123 6.40 3.57 1.83
N ASP A 124 5.53 2.71 2.38
CA ASP A 124 4.22 2.42 1.81
C ASP A 124 3.33 3.67 1.76
N VAL A 125 3.29 4.43 2.86
CA VAL A 125 2.59 5.74 2.91
C VAL A 125 3.11 6.68 1.82
N LEU A 126 4.43 6.77 1.65
CA LEU A 126 5.03 7.61 0.61
C LEU A 126 4.63 7.15 -0.80
N SER A 127 4.64 5.83 -1.03
CA SER A 127 4.22 5.24 -2.30
C SER A 127 2.75 5.53 -2.59
N HIS A 128 1.86 5.37 -1.60
CA HIS A 128 0.45 5.73 -1.71
C HIS A 128 0.27 7.21 -2.08
N ALA A 129 0.95 8.11 -1.38
CA ALA A 129 0.86 9.55 -1.61
C ALA A 129 1.35 9.94 -3.02
N ILE A 130 2.51 9.47 -3.43
CA ILE A 130 3.11 9.82 -4.72
C ILE A 130 2.33 9.20 -5.87
N GLU A 131 1.99 7.91 -5.79
CA GLU A 131 1.25 7.22 -6.86
C GLU A 131 -0.17 7.77 -7.04
N SER A 132 -0.89 8.08 -5.97
CA SER A 132 -2.20 8.71 -6.07
C SER A 132 -2.14 10.12 -6.67
N TYR A 133 -1.05 10.86 -6.41
CA TYR A 133 -0.85 12.19 -6.96
C TYR A 133 -0.66 12.20 -8.47
N TRP A 134 0.13 11.28 -8.99
CA TRP A 134 0.35 11.20 -10.45
C TRP A 134 -0.66 10.35 -11.21
N SER A 135 -1.48 9.54 -10.52
CA SER A 135 -2.49 8.68 -11.17
C SER A 135 -3.34 9.45 -12.18
N THR A 136 -3.65 8.82 -13.30
CA THR A 136 -4.56 9.39 -14.33
C THR A 136 -5.97 9.64 -13.79
N LEU A 137 -6.35 9.01 -12.68
CA LEU A 137 -7.64 9.18 -11.99
C LEU A 137 -7.58 10.22 -10.86
N ASN A 138 -6.47 10.96 -10.72
CA ASN A 138 -6.30 11.93 -9.64
C ASN A 138 -7.36 13.03 -9.67
N GLN A 139 -7.70 13.53 -8.49
CA GLN A 139 -8.64 14.62 -8.25
C GLN A 139 -8.00 15.69 -7.34
N PRO A 140 -8.43 16.96 -7.40
CA PRO A 140 -7.80 18.03 -6.63
C PRO A 140 -7.73 17.77 -5.11
N LEU A 141 -8.78 17.22 -4.50
CA LEU A 141 -8.78 16.86 -3.09
C LEU A 141 -7.74 15.77 -2.78
N CYS A 142 -7.65 14.77 -3.66
CA CYS A 142 -6.64 13.70 -3.53
C CYS A 142 -5.22 14.28 -3.63
N SER A 143 -4.98 15.23 -4.55
CA SER A 143 -3.69 15.92 -4.66
C SER A 143 -3.30 16.64 -3.36
N ALA A 144 -4.23 17.39 -2.76
CA ALA A 144 -3.96 18.08 -1.49
C ALA A 144 -3.59 17.10 -0.37
N CYS A 145 -4.32 16.00 -0.25
CA CYS A 145 -4.02 14.93 0.70
C CYS A 145 -2.66 14.27 0.41
N SER A 146 -2.35 13.98 -0.86
CA SER A 146 -1.07 13.40 -1.29
C SER A 146 0.12 14.27 -0.90
N VAL A 147 0.05 15.57 -1.19
CA VAL A 147 1.10 16.54 -0.85
C VAL A 147 1.31 16.59 0.66
N TYR A 148 0.23 16.71 1.43
CA TYR A 148 0.31 16.74 2.89
C TYR A 148 0.96 15.48 3.46
N ALA A 149 0.52 14.31 3.00
CA ALA A 149 1.07 13.03 3.44
C ALA A 149 2.55 12.88 3.08
N ALA A 150 2.95 13.19 1.83
CA ALA A 150 4.34 13.11 1.39
C ALA A 150 5.25 14.03 2.22
N LYS A 151 4.86 15.27 2.46
CA LYS A 151 5.59 16.22 3.33
C LYS A 151 5.83 15.66 4.74
N LEU A 152 4.82 15.04 5.33
CA LEU A 152 4.97 14.42 6.64
C LEU A 152 5.94 13.24 6.62
N VAL A 153 5.88 12.39 5.59
CA VAL A 153 6.79 11.25 5.48
C VAL A 153 8.23 11.71 5.33
N PHE A 154 8.54 12.63 4.40
CA PHE A 154 9.89 13.17 4.24
C PHE A 154 10.45 13.79 5.53
N LYS A 155 9.58 14.40 6.33
CA LYS A 155 10.01 15.08 7.56
C LYS A 155 10.15 14.15 8.77
N TYR A 156 9.31 13.12 8.88
CA TYR A 156 9.15 12.39 10.14
C TYR A 156 9.44 10.90 10.07
N LEU A 157 9.53 10.28 8.88
CA LEU A 157 9.74 8.83 8.79
C LEU A 157 11.07 8.39 9.39
N GLU A 158 12.17 9.03 9.02
CA GLU A 158 13.49 8.68 9.57
C GLU A 158 13.59 9.00 11.07
N LYS A 159 12.88 10.03 11.53
CA LYS A 159 12.79 10.33 12.98
C LYS A 159 12.05 9.21 13.71
N ALA A 160 10.91 8.73 13.17
CA ALA A 160 10.18 7.62 13.74
C ALA A 160 10.97 6.28 13.69
N PHE A 161 11.81 6.10 12.66
CA PHE A 161 12.69 4.96 12.51
C PHE A 161 13.83 4.96 13.54
N ASN A 162 14.53 6.10 13.68
CA ASN A 162 15.69 6.25 14.56
C ASN A 162 15.31 6.41 16.04
N GLU A 163 14.13 6.98 16.30
CA GLU A 163 13.60 7.27 17.63
C GLU A 163 12.22 6.61 17.81
N PRO A 164 12.11 5.27 17.96
CA PRO A 164 10.83 4.57 17.96
C PRO A 164 9.82 5.04 19.02
N SER A 165 10.30 5.59 20.13
CA SER A 165 9.49 6.14 21.23
C SER A 165 9.11 7.62 21.06
N ASN A 166 9.51 8.26 19.96
CA ASN A 166 9.19 9.67 19.69
C ASN A 166 7.72 9.84 19.34
N LYS A 167 6.92 10.27 20.30
CA LYS A 167 5.47 10.42 20.18
C LYS A 167 5.06 11.36 19.05
N GLU A 168 5.78 12.50 18.87
CA GLU A 168 5.51 13.43 17.78
C GLU A 168 5.69 12.76 16.41
N ALA A 169 6.80 12.06 16.22
CA ALA A 169 7.08 11.38 14.95
C ALA A 169 6.03 10.29 14.67
N ARG A 170 5.64 9.50 15.68
CA ARG A 170 4.56 8.50 15.56
C ARG A 170 3.22 9.14 15.20
N GLU A 171 2.84 10.22 15.86
CA GLU A 171 1.62 10.98 15.56
C GLU A 171 1.63 11.49 14.10
N LYS A 172 2.74 12.09 13.67
CA LYS A 172 2.86 12.62 12.31
C LYS A 172 2.83 11.52 11.25
N MET A 173 3.44 10.36 11.52
CA MET A 173 3.33 9.20 10.64
C MET A 173 1.92 8.61 10.59
N ALA A 174 1.20 8.59 11.71
CA ALA A 174 -0.21 8.18 11.73
C ALA A 174 -1.09 9.15 10.92
N GLN A 175 -0.89 10.46 11.07
CA GLN A 175 -1.55 11.48 10.24
C GLN A 175 -1.23 11.29 8.75
N ALA A 176 0.03 11.04 8.40
CA ALA A 176 0.45 10.78 7.02
C ALA A 176 -0.25 9.54 6.44
N SER A 177 -0.30 8.44 7.21
CA SER A 177 -0.93 7.17 6.79
C SER A 177 -2.40 7.37 6.44
N ILE A 178 -3.19 7.97 7.35
CA ILE A 178 -4.62 8.22 7.11
C ILE A 178 -4.82 9.13 5.90
N THR A 179 -4.04 10.22 5.82
CA THR A 179 -4.18 11.19 4.75
C THR A 179 -3.82 10.58 3.39
N ALA A 180 -2.78 9.75 3.33
CA ALA A 180 -2.46 8.97 2.13
C ALA A 180 -3.59 7.98 1.78
N GLY A 181 -4.21 7.36 2.79
CA GLY A 181 -5.37 6.49 2.62
C GLY A 181 -6.54 7.20 1.93
N VAL A 182 -6.87 8.41 2.38
CA VAL A 182 -7.88 9.25 1.73
C VAL A 182 -7.43 9.63 0.31
N ALA A 183 -6.14 9.98 0.14
CA ALA A 183 -5.60 10.37 -1.15
C ALA A 183 -5.74 9.28 -2.21
N PHE A 184 -5.41 8.02 -1.90
CA PHE A 184 -5.47 6.94 -2.90
C PHE A 184 -6.82 6.22 -2.99
N SER A 185 -7.80 6.58 -2.16
CA SER A 185 -9.10 5.89 -2.11
C SER A 185 -9.84 5.92 -3.45
N HIS A 186 -9.71 6.98 -4.23
CA HIS A 186 -10.30 7.12 -5.57
C HIS A 186 -9.26 6.92 -6.70
N PRO A 187 -8.11 7.63 -6.73
CA PRO A 187 -7.12 7.49 -7.79
C PRO A 187 -6.48 6.10 -7.87
N ARG A 188 -6.44 5.41 -6.73
CA ARG A 188 -5.76 4.13 -6.57
C ARG A 188 -4.23 4.28 -6.78
N THR A 189 -3.52 3.17 -6.66
CA THR A 189 -2.09 3.07 -6.90
C THR A 189 -1.78 2.69 -8.35
N THR A 190 -0.52 2.68 -8.74
CA THR A 190 -0.05 2.50 -10.11
C THR A 190 1.08 1.47 -10.23
N GLY A 191 2.14 1.78 -10.94
CA GLY A 191 3.23 0.87 -11.29
C GLY A 191 4.02 0.32 -10.12
N SER A 192 4.35 1.15 -9.10
CA SER A 192 5.14 0.68 -7.95
C SER A 192 4.39 -0.39 -7.15
N HIS A 193 3.11 -0.19 -6.89
CA HIS A 193 2.28 -1.20 -6.23
C HIS A 193 2.09 -2.45 -7.10
N ALA A 194 1.91 -2.30 -8.41
CA ALA A 194 1.81 -3.45 -9.31
C ALA A 194 3.07 -4.34 -9.24
N CYS A 195 4.26 -3.72 -9.24
CA CYS A 195 5.53 -4.42 -9.11
C CYS A 195 5.74 -5.03 -7.70
N SER A 196 5.13 -4.45 -6.68
CA SER A 196 5.29 -4.94 -5.29
C SER A 196 4.69 -6.33 -5.06
N PHE A 197 3.62 -6.69 -5.76
CA PHE A 197 2.96 -7.98 -5.54
C PHE A 197 3.87 -9.18 -5.81
N PRO A 198 4.53 -9.32 -6.97
CA PRO A 198 5.44 -10.43 -7.18
C PRO A 198 6.69 -10.35 -6.30
N LEU A 199 7.23 -9.16 -6.00
CA LEU A 199 8.33 -9.00 -5.06
C LEU A 199 7.98 -9.53 -3.66
N THR A 200 6.76 -9.27 -3.20
CA THR A 200 6.27 -9.81 -1.92
C THR A 200 5.98 -11.32 -2.00
N ASN A 201 5.31 -11.77 -3.07
CA ASN A 201 4.82 -13.15 -3.14
C ASN A 201 5.92 -14.17 -3.42
N ILE A 202 6.92 -13.83 -4.23
CA ILE A 202 7.99 -14.75 -4.66
C ILE A 202 9.19 -14.63 -3.71
N TYR A 203 9.57 -13.39 -3.36
CA TYR A 203 10.81 -13.14 -2.61
C TYR A 203 10.58 -12.77 -1.14
N GLY A 204 9.32 -12.76 -0.68
CA GLY A 204 9.00 -12.48 0.73
C GLY A 204 9.34 -11.06 1.19
N MET A 205 9.48 -10.12 0.25
CA MET A 205 9.78 -8.73 0.59
C MET A 205 8.59 -8.10 1.33
N PRO A 206 8.78 -7.38 2.45
CA PRO A 206 7.71 -6.61 3.10
C PRO A 206 7.03 -5.67 2.11
N HIS A 207 5.70 -5.58 2.13
CA HIS A 207 4.92 -4.92 1.09
C HIS A 207 5.33 -3.46 0.84
N GLY A 208 5.45 -2.65 1.89
CA GLY A 208 5.83 -1.24 1.72
C GLY A 208 7.27 -1.06 1.21
N GLU A 209 8.20 -1.93 1.62
CA GLU A 209 9.54 -1.98 1.05
C GLU A 209 9.49 -2.34 -0.44
N ALA A 210 8.65 -3.31 -0.81
CA ALA A 210 8.46 -3.72 -2.20
C ALA A 210 7.83 -2.61 -3.06
N CYS A 211 6.92 -1.80 -2.51
CA CYS A 211 6.38 -0.62 -3.19
C CYS A 211 7.47 0.44 -3.41
N ALA A 212 8.25 0.74 -2.37
CA ALA A 212 9.32 1.71 -2.47
C ALA A 212 10.51 1.25 -3.32
N PHE A 213 10.66 -0.06 -3.55
CA PHE A 213 11.75 -0.64 -4.34
C PHE A 213 11.86 -0.02 -5.72
N THR A 214 10.73 0.28 -6.35
CA THR A 214 10.65 0.84 -7.71
C THR A 214 10.20 2.30 -7.77
N LEU A 215 9.85 2.92 -6.63
CA LEU A 215 9.21 4.23 -6.60
C LEU A 215 10.10 5.35 -7.17
N ASP A 216 11.36 5.40 -6.77
CA ASP A 216 12.34 6.37 -7.27
C ASP A 216 12.62 6.21 -8.77
N TYR A 217 12.60 4.98 -9.28
CA TYR A 217 12.67 4.74 -10.72
C TYR A 217 11.44 5.31 -11.44
N PHE A 218 10.23 5.02 -10.96
CA PHE A 218 9.01 5.51 -11.60
C PHE A 218 8.85 7.02 -11.53
N ILE A 219 9.39 7.70 -10.50
CA ILE A 219 9.44 9.17 -10.50
C ILE A 219 10.23 9.67 -11.70
N LYS A 220 11.45 9.15 -11.92
CA LYS A 220 12.32 9.54 -13.04
C LYS A 220 11.72 9.16 -14.39
N PHE A 221 11.11 7.98 -14.46
CA PHE A 221 10.45 7.50 -15.67
C PHE A 221 9.26 8.39 -16.07
N ASN A 222 8.37 8.65 -15.14
CA ASN A 222 7.18 9.46 -15.37
C ASN A 222 7.52 10.94 -15.67
N ALA A 223 8.60 11.46 -15.09
CA ALA A 223 9.06 12.83 -15.36
C ALA A 223 9.57 13.05 -16.81
N GLN A 224 9.74 11.98 -17.60
CA GLN A 224 10.08 12.12 -19.03
C GLN A 224 8.89 12.58 -19.89
N ASN A 225 7.66 12.41 -19.40
CA ASN A 225 6.46 12.91 -20.07
C ASN A 225 6.21 14.38 -19.67
N ALA A 226 6.06 15.27 -20.66
CA ALA A 226 5.94 16.71 -20.41
C ALA A 226 4.74 17.08 -19.50
N ASP A 227 3.59 16.45 -19.70
CA ASP A 227 2.38 16.70 -18.87
C ASP A 227 2.50 16.12 -17.47
N ALA A 228 3.05 14.91 -17.36
CA ALA A 228 3.30 14.26 -16.08
C ALA A 228 4.43 14.97 -15.30
N ASN A 229 5.47 15.44 -16.00
CA ASN A 229 6.61 16.13 -15.39
C ASN A 229 6.15 17.39 -14.64
N GLY A 230 5.29 18.23 -15.23
CA GLY A 230 4.77 19.42 -14.56
C GLY A 230 4.08 19.10 -13.25
N ARG A 231 3.30 18.02 -13.20
CA ARG A 231 2.62 17.56 -11.99
C ARG A 231 3.60 17.01 -10.95
N ILE A 232 4.57 16.18 -11.38
CA ILE A 232 5.57 15.60 -10.48
C ILE A 232 6.53 16.67 -9.98
N ALA A 233 6.90 17.65 -10.81
CA ALA A 233 7.70 18.80 -10.39
C ALA A 233 6.98 19.64 -9.34
N ALA A 234 5.67 19.87 -9.50
CA ALA A 234 4.86 20.55 -8.49
C ALA A 234 4.87 19.81 -7.14
N LEU A 235 4.73 18.47 -7.15
CA LEU A 235 4.84 17.66 -5.95
C LEU A 235 6.23 17.77 -5.31
N ALA A 236 7.29 17.69 -6.12
CA ALA A 236 8.67 17.83 -5.65
C ALA A 236 8.87 19.18 -4.94
N HIS A 237 8.47 20.27 -5.57
CA HIS A 237 8.56 21.63 -4.99
C HIS A 237 7.76 21.75 -3.68
N GLU A 238 6.54 21.22 -3.65
CA GLU A 238 5.74 21.19 -2.41
C GLU A 238 6.42 20.41 -1.28
N CYS A 239 7.18 19.37 -1.62
CA CYS A 239 7.94 18.59 -0.65
C CYS A 239 9.33 19.20 -0.31
N GLY A 240 9.71 20.32 -0.94
CA GLY A 240 10.95 21.06 -0.66
C GLY A 240 12.12 20.66 -1.55
N PHE A 241 11.87 20.01 -2.68
CA PHE A 241 12.89 19.61 -3.66
C PHE A 241 12.87 20.54 -4.88
N GLU A 242 14.02 20.74 -5.52
CA GLU A 242 14.12 21.59 -6.71
C GLU A 242 13.44 20.97 -7.94
N ASN A 243 13.45 19.62 -8.02
CA ASN A 243 12.94 18.91 -9.18
C ASN A 243 12.61 17.43 -8.84
N PRO A 244 11.94 16.69 -9.75
CA PRO A 244 11.61 15.28 -9.55
C PRO A 244 12.83 14.38 -9.35
N GLU A 245 13.96 14.68 -9.97
CA GLU A 245 15.17 13.87 -9.85
C GLU A 245 15.75 13.96 -8.42
N GLU A 246 15.80 15.17 -7.87
CA GLU A 246 16.24 15.37 -6.48
C GLU A 246 15.34 14.62 -5.49
N MET A 247 14.02 14.71 -5.67
CA MET A 247 13.06 13.95 -4.85
C MET A 247 13.28 12.44 -4.97
N ALA A 248 13.50 11.92 -6.17
CA ALA A 248 13.78 10.50 -6.39
C ALA A 248 15.11 10.07 -5.73
N ASN A 249 16.16 10.90 -5.84
CA ASN A 249 17.44 10.65 -5.23
C ASN A 249 17.36 10.64 -3.69
N GLU A 250 16.54 11.53 -3.10
CA GLU A 250 16.31 11.52 -1.65
C GLU A 250 15.57 10.25 -1.20
N ILE A 251 14.56 9.78 -1.95
CA ILE A 251 13.91 8.51 -1.64
C ILE A 251 14.91 7.34 -1.68
N SER A 252 15.78 7.32 -2.69
CA SER A 252 16.86 6.33 -2.79
C SER A 252 17.81 6.39 -1.57
N ALA A 253 18.17 7.61 -1.14
CA ALA A 253 19.01 7.84 0.03
C ALA A 253 18.32 7.42 1.33
N MET A 254 17.04 7.75 1.51
CA MET A 254 16.21 7.32 2.65
C MET A 254 16.15 5.80 2.75
N LYS A 255 15.87 5.10 1.63
CA LYS A 255 15.90 3.63 1.58
C LYS A 255 17.22 3.09 2.12
N LYS A 256 18.33 3.63 1.64
CA LYS A 256 19.68 3.21 2.06
C LYS A 256 19.95 3.49 3.56
N ARG A 257 19.60 4.68 4.06
CA ARG A 257 19.79 5.05 5.49
C ARG A 257 18.97 4.16 6.43
N MET A 258 17.80 3.69 5.98
CA MET A 258 16.94 2.79 6.76
C MET A 258 17.21 1.29 6.48
N GLY A 259 18.23 0.95 5.70
CA GLY A 259 18.63 -0.43 5.42
C GLY A 259 17.64 -1.20 4.54
N MET A 260 16.86 -0.49 3.72
CA MET A 260 15.93 -1.11 2.77
C MET A 260 16.67 -1.55 1.50
N ARG A 261 16.25 -2.67 0.93
CA ARG A 261 16.83 -3.23 -0.28
C ARG A 261 16.49 -2.38 -1.51
N SER A 262 17.43 -2.28 -2.44
CA SER A 262 17.32 -1.46 -3.65
C SER A 262 17.79 -2.19 -4.91
N ARG A 263 18.30 -3.42 -4.78
CA ARG A 263 18.79 -4.24 -5.89
C ARG A 263 18.15 -5.62 -5.87
N LEU A 264 17.88 -6.15 -7.05
CA LEU A 264 17.33 -7.51 -7.21
C LEU A 264 18.28 -8.58 -6.68
N SER A 265 19.59 -8.37 -6.77
CA SER A 265 20.60 -9.27 -6.21
C SER A 265 20.46 -9.44 -4.69
N GLU A 266 20.01 -8.42 -3.96
CA GLU A 266 19.81 -8.46 -2.50
C GLU A 266 18.64 -9.36 -2.08
N ILE A 267 17.76 -9.71 -3.02
CA ILE A 267 16.63 -10.62 -2.79
C ILE A 267 16.81 -11.98 -3.49
N GLY A 268 17.99 -12.23 -4.08
CA GLY A 268 18.29 -13.48 -4.77
C GLY A 268 17.67 -13.59 -6.19
N CYS A 269 17.20 -12.48 -6.75
CA CYS A 269 16.76 -12.40 -8.14
C CYS A 269 17.94 -11.98 -9.04
N THR A 270 18.60 -12.97 -9.66
CA THR A 270 19.86 -12.74 -10.38
C THR A 270 19.84 -13.21 -11.83
N SER A 271 18.88 -14.06 -12.22
CA SER A 271 18.80 -14.60 -13.60
C SER A 271 17.81 -13.82 -14.46
N ASP A 272 17.98 -13.92 -15.78
CA ASP A 272 17.08 -13.28 -16.76
C ASP A 272 15.68 -13.92 -16.73
N GLU A 273 15.59 -15.23 -16.44
CA GLU A 273 14.32 -15.94 -16.28
C GLU A 273 13.53 -15.40 -15.08
N GLN A 274 14.21 -15.17 -13.95
CA GLN A 274 13.59 -14.59 -12.75
C GLN A 274 13.10 -13.18 -13.00
N ILE A 275 13.87 -12.35 -13.71
CA ILE A 275 13.47 -10.99 -14.09
C ILE A 275 12.28 -11.01 -15.05
N THR A 276 12.27 -11.95 -16.00
CA THR A 276 11.13 -12.14 -16.91
C THR A 276 9.87 -12.54 -16.14
N GLU A 277 9.98 -13.48 -15.21
CA GLU A 277 8.87 -13.91 -14.35
C GLU A 277 8.32 -12.73 -13.52
N LEU A 278 9.20 -11.94 -12.88
CA LEU A 278 8.81 -10.73 -12.15
C LEU A 278 8.04 -9.76 -13.05
N THR A 279 8.56 -9.53 -14.25
CA THR A 279 7.95 -8.65 -15.24
C THR A 279 6.54 -9.10 -15.59
N GLU A 280 6.36 -10.37 -15.92
CA GLU A 280 5.06 -10.94 -16.29
C GLU A 280 4.04 -10.85 -15.15
N LYS A 281 4.45 -11.18 -13.94
CA LYS A 281 3.58 -11.16 -12.76
C LYS A 281 3.29 -9.75 -12.24
N SER A 282 4.04 -8.73 -12.67
CA SER A 282 3.79 -7.32 -12.36
C SER A 282 2.68 -6.72 -13.22
N MET A 283 2.43 -7.28 -14.42
CA MET A 283 1.45 -6.73 -15.34
C MET A 283 0.03 -6.84 -14.78
N SER A 284 -0.62 -5.70 -14.63
CA SER A 284 -1.98 -5.61 -14.08
C SER A 284 -2.66 -4.31 -14.54
N MET A 285 -3.96 -4.18 -14.29
CA MET A 285 -4.72 -2.94 -14.58
C MET A 285 -4.18 -1.69 -13.85
N LEU A 286 -3.35 -1.85 -12.83
CA LEU A 286 -2.72 -0.71 -12.14
C LEU A 286 -1.74 0.03 -13.07
N MET A 287 -1.15 -0.67 -14.03
CA MET A 287 -0.23 -0.09 -15.01
C MET A 287 -0.89 0.96 -15.92
N GLU A 288 -2.20 0.81 -16.19
CA GLU A 288 -2.98 1.72 -17.03
C GLU A 288 -3.24 3.07 -16.36
N ARG A 289 -3.12 3.13 -15.02
CA ARG A 289 -3.34 4.36 -14.24
C ARG A 289 -2.07 5.21 -14.12
N ASN A 290 -0.95 4.68 -14.57
CA ASN A 290 0.30 5.44 -14.55
C ASN A 290 0.26 6.55 -15.61
N PRO A 291 0.86 7.73 -15.38
CA PRO A 291 0.83 8.85 -16.34
C PRO A 291 1.36 8.49 -17.73
N ILE A 292 2.45 7.72 -17.76
CA ILE A 292 2.94 7.07 -18.96
C ILE A 292 2.45 5.63 -18.93
N PRO A 293 1.66 5.16 -19.91
CA PRO A 293 1.23 3.78 -19.97
C PRO A 293 2.44 2.82 -19.90
N LEU A 294 2.39 1.88 -18.95
CA LEU A 294 3.51 0.97 -18.71
C LEU A 294 3.35 -0.31 -19.52
N SER A 295 4.23 -0.51 -20.49
CA SER A 295 4.34 -1.74 -21.25
C SER A 295 5.16 -2.80 -20.49
N LYS A 296 5.02 -4.07 -20.90
CA LYS A 296 5.88 -5.16 -20.40
C LYS A 296 7.37 -4.86 -20.63
N GLN A 297 7.72 -4.20 -21.75
CA GLN A 297 9.08 -3.80 -22.04
C GLN A 297 9.62 -2.77 -21.04
N ASN A 298 8.83 -1.76 -20.68
CA ASN A 298 9.25 -0.76 -19.68
C ASN A 298 9.50 -1.40 -18.31
N ILE A 299 8.69 -2.38 -17.91
CA ILE A 299 8.86 -3.09 -16.64
C ILE A 299 10.10 -4.00 -16.69
N LEU A 300 10.35 -4.67 -17.80
CA LEU A 300 11.56 -5.45 -18.01
C LEU A 300 12.83 -4.59 -17.90
N GLU A 301 12.86 -3.47 -18.61
CA GLU A 301 13.97 -2.49 -18.56
C GLU A 301 14.21 -1.96 -17.15
N MET A 302 13.16 -1.64 -16.43
CA MET A 302 13.23 -1.22 -15.02
C MET A 302 13.88 -2.29 -14.15
N PHE A 303 13.41 -3.53 -14.20
CA PHE A 303 13.98 -4.59 -13.39
C PHE A 303 15.42 -4.92 -13.79
N CYS A 304 15.78 -4.85 -15.09
CA CYS A 304 17.15 -4.95 -15.52
C CYS A 304 18.04 -3.84 -14.95
N ALA A 305 17.56 -2.62 -14.87
CA ALA A 305 18.29 -1.50 -14.27
C ALA A 305 18.46 -1.62 -12.75
N LEU A 306 17.58 -2.37 -12.08
CA LEU A 306 17.63 -2.63 -10.63
C LEU A 306 18.38 -3.93 -10.25
N ARG A 307 18.98 -4.62 -11.19
CA ARG A 307 19.77 -5.87 -10.99
C ARG A 307 21.11 -5.69 -10.26
#